data_dd184ed1fcf7caf58198dfef273ce735
#
_entry.id   dd184ed1fcf7caf58198dfef273ce735
#
_cell.length_a   1.000
_cell.length_b   1.000
_cell.length_c   1.000
_cell.angle_alpha   90.00
_cell.angle_beta   90.00
_cell.angle_gamma   90.00
#
_symmetry.space_group_name_H-M   'P 1'
#
loop_
_entity.id
_entity.type
_entity.pdbx_description
1 polymer ?
#
loop_
_entity_poly.entity_id
_entity_poly.type
_entity_poly.pdbx_seq_one_letter_code
_entity_poly.pdbx_strand_id
1 'polypeptide(L)'
;MYREPVRVRPLGPRDVDAVCARVEARVAAAAARSTALVGTLDHDELRAVVSAVTPAWVARSRGRVVGHLVTTMIDRTQRRAWIPPDGASFDDPAVLRGLLDAAASVWRDAGASGYAAWVYDEPTEVDAWATCGATLSARRGVRALSFPADRGTPAGFDLRRAGPGDLETALTLDRWGDPPGGRPPDEQERRDEVASLLEDPDIDYLIAELGGRALAQAVVMPLAPRRGSRAPAVHLSAVAVDPDRRGRGLGTALVESVLERARRAGHVVAEVNWRTVDPRVERFWRGRGFTPTQALVERPLPV
;
A
#
# COMPACT_ATOMS: atom_id res chain seq x y z
N MET A 1 14.31 -33.37 -19.59
CA MET A 1 13.50 -33.51 -18.38
C MET A 1 12.12 -32.93 -18.67
N TYR A 2 11.13 -33.77 -18.93
CA TYR A 2 9.75 -33.36 -19.25
C TYR A 2 9.15 -32.68 -18.00
N ARG A 3 8.98 -31.35 -18.03
CA ARG A 3 8.17 -30.68 -17.01
C ARG A 3 6.71 -30.99 -17.34
N GLU A 4 5.99 -31.66 -16.44
CA GLU A 4 4.54 -31.81 -16.59
C GLU A 4 3.87 -30.46 -16.69
N PRO A 5 2.86 -30.31 -17.57
CA PRO A 5 2.21 -29.03 -17.77
C PRO A 5 1.51 -28.57 -16.49
N VAL A 6 1.71 -27.32 -16.16
CA VAL A 6 0.96 -26.63 -15.09
C VAL A 6 -0.47 -26.45 -15.57
N ARG A 7 -1.45 -26.87 -14.77
CA ARG A 7 -2.88 -26.68 -15.03
C ARG A 7 -3.42 -25.57 -14.16
N VAL A 8 -3.94 -24.52 -14.78
CA VAL A 8 -4.62 -23.42 -14.10
C VAL A 8 -6.13 -23.61 -14.25
N ARG A 9 -6.86 -23.42 -13.15
CA ARG A 9 -8.34 -23.51 -13.11
C ARG A 9 -8.88 -22.63 -11.98
N PRO A 10 -10.20 -22.34 -11.95
CA PRO A 10 -10.81 -21.71 -10.78
C PRO A 10 -10.51 -22.49 -9.50
N LEU A 11 -10.30 -21.74 -8.42
CA LEU A 11 -10.09 -22.29 -7.08
C LEU A 11 -11.36 -23.01 -6.62
N GLY A 12 -11.21 -24.20 -6.09
CA GLY A 12 -12.32 -25.00 -5.55
C GLY A 12 -12.11 -25.37 -4.09
N PRO A 13 -13.14 -25.91 -3.41
CA PRO A 13 -13.09 -26.21 -1.98
C PRO A 13 -11.91 -27.11 -1.56
N ARG A 14 -11.51 -28.02 -2.46
CA ARG A 14 -10.37 -28.94 -2.21
C ARG A 14 -8.99 -28.29 -2.26
N ASP A 15 -8.91 -27.04 -2.69
CA ASP A 15 -7.64 -26.31 -2.81
C ASP A 15 -7.40 -25.35 -1.63
N VAL A 16 -8.45 -25.04 -0.87
CA VAL A 16 -8.46 -24.00 0.17
C VAL A 16 -7.32 -24.20 1.17
N ASP A 17 -7.20 -25.41 1.75
CA ASP A 17 -6.18 -25.68 2.75
C ASP A 17 -4.75 -25.53 2.20
N ALA A 18 -4.52 -25.96 0.97
CA ALA A 18 -3.23 -25.83 0.32
C ALA A 18 -2.90 -24.35 -0.01
N VAL A 19 -3.90 -23.55 -0.35
CA VAL A 19 -3.73 -22.09 -0.57
C VAL A 19 -3.48 -21.39 0.77
N CYS A 20 -4.23 -21.72 1.83
CA CYS A 20 -4.01 -21.19 3.17
C CYS A 20 -2.58 -21.45 3.66
N ALA A 21 -2.09 -22.67 3.53
CA ALA A 21 -0.71 -23.03 3.90
C ALA A 21 0.33 -22.20 3.13
N ARG A 22 0.09 -21.89 1.84
CA ARG A 22 0.99 -21.03 1.05
C ARG A 22 0.95 -19.58 1.52
N VAL A 23 -0.22 -19.05 1.85
CA VAL A 23 -0.38 -17.70 2.39
C VAL A 23 0.33 -17.59 3.74
N GLU A 24 0.11 -18.53 4.64
CA GLU A 24 0.75 -18.59 5.96
C GLU A 24 2.28 -18.62 5.86
N ALA A 25 2.82 -19.45 4.99
CA ALA A 25 4.27 -19.52 4.75
C ALA A 25 4.84 -18.19 4.24
N ARG A 26 4.12 -17.48 3.36
CA ARG A 26 4.53 -16.17 2.83
C ARG A 26 4.48 -15.09 3.91
N VAL A 27 3.40 -15.04 4.69
CA VAL A 27 3.27 -14.09 5.80
C VAL A 27 4.35 -14.32 6.84
N ALA A 28 4.61 -15.57 7.22
CA ALA A 28 5.68 -15.92 8.14
C ALA A 28 7.06 -15.50 7.62
N ALA A 29 7.34 -15.72 6.33
CA ALA A 29 8.58 -15.29 5.70
C ALA A 29 8.71 -13.75 5.66
N ALA A 30 7.63 -13.02 5.41
CA ALA A 30 7.61 -11.55 5.46
C ALA A 30 7.82 -11.02 6.88
N ALA A 31 7.14 -11.62 7.88
CA ALA A 31 7.28 -11.26 9.29
C ALA A 31 8.70 -11.49 9.82
N ALA A 32 9.38 -12.55 9.37
CA ALA A 32 10.78 -12.81 9.74
C ALA A 32 11.74 -11.71 9.27
N ARG A 33 11.38 -10.94 8.23
CA ARG A 33 12.20 -9.85 7.68
C ARG A 33 11.87 -8.47 8.27
N SER A 34 10.70 -8.32 8.86
CA SER A 34 10.28 -7.04 9.43
C SER A 34 9.43 -7.25 10.68
N THR A 35 9.98 -6.85 11.83
CA THR A 35 9.27 -6.89 13.11
C THR A 35 8.04 -5.97 13.14
N ALA A 36 7.96 -4.99 12.24
CA ALA A 36 6.80 -4.10 12.10
C ALA A 36 5.62 -4.76 11.35
N LEU A 37 5.85 -5.92 10.69
CA LEU A 37 4.83 -6.71 10.02
C LEU A 37 4.31 -7.87 10.90
N VAL A 38 4.67 -7.88 12.18
CA VAL A 38 4.38 -9.02 13.08
C VAL A 38 2.88 -9.19 13.25
N GLY A 39 2.41 -10.37 12.89
CA GLY A 39 1.09 -10.84 13.21
C GLY A 39 0.96 -12.33 12.91
N THR A 40 0.16 -12.99 13.71
CA THR A 40 -0.28 -14.37 13.46
C THR A 40 -1.56 -14.32 12.64
N LEU A 41 -1.58 -15.04 11.52
CA LEU A 41 -2.83 -15.29 10.81
C LEU A 41 -3.69 -16.23 11.64
N ASP A 42 -4.95 -15.86 11.85
CA ASP A 42 -5.95 -16.81 12.30
C ASP A 42 -6.29 -17.74 11.13
N HIS A 43 -6.05 -19.03 11.29
CA HIS A 43 -6.24 -20.03 10.24
C HIS A 43 -7.69 -20.11 9.78
N ASP A 44 -8.65 -20.07 10.73
CA ASP A 44 -10.07 -20.19 10.41
C ASP A 44 -10.57 -18.94 9.68
N GLU A 45 -10.12 -17.74 10.09
CA GLU A 45 -10.42 -16.49 9.39
C GLU A 45 -9.84 -16.50 7.97
N LEU A 46 -8.58 -16.92 7.80
CA LEU A 46 -7.94 -17.03 6.48
C LEU A 46 -8.71 -18.01 5.60
N ARG A 47 -9.07 -19.17 6.13
CA ARG A 47 -9.84 -20.20 5.43
C ARG A 47 -11.20 -19.70 4.98
N ALA A 48 -11.92 -18.98 5.84
CA ALA A 48 -13.21 -18.39 5.51
C ALA A 48 -13.07 -17.39 4.33
N VAL A 49 -12.05 -16.56 4.37
CA VAL A 49 -11.81 -15.59 3.30
C VAL A 49 -11.40 -16.26 2.00
N VAL A 50 -10.46 -17.20 2.00
CA VAL A 50 -10.03 -17.91 0.79
C VAL A 50 -11.20 -18.68 0.18
N SER A 51 -12.11 -19.20 1.02
CA SER A 51 -13.32 -19.91 0.55
C SER A 51 -14.37 -18.98 -0.07
N ALA A 52 -14.45 -17.74 0.39
CA ALA A 52 -15.47 -16.76 -0.03
C ALA A 52 -15.04 -15.89 -1.22
N VAL A 53 -13.73 -15.81 -1.48
CA VAL A 53 -13.21 -14.89 -2.52
C VAL A 53 -13.43 -15.45 -3.91
N THR A 54 -14.12 -14.68 -4.75
CA THR A 54 -14.28 -14.91 -6.18
C THR A 54 -14.11 -13.59 -6.91
N PRO A 55 -13.38 -13.56 -8.05
CA PRO A 55 -12.75 -14.69 -8.73
C PRO A 55 -11.38 -15.07 -8.16
N ALA A 56 -11.09 -16.35 -8.11
CA ALA A 56 -9.82 -16.90 -7.66
C ALA A 56 -9.39 -18.11 -8.51
N TRP A 57 -8.09 -18.28 -8.68
CA TRP A 57 -7.50 -19.36 -9.50
C TRP A 57 -6.42 -20.11 -8.73
N VAL A 58 -6.22 -21.35 -9.09
CA VAL A 58 -5.16 -22.21 -8.58
C VAL A 58 -4.40 -22.86 -9.73
N ALA A 59 -3.08 -22.88 -9.61
CA ALA A 59 -2.19 -23.60 -10.49
C ALA A 59 -1.72 -24.90 -9.83
N ARG A 60 -1.84 -26.02 -10.53
CA ARG A 60 -1.45 -27.35 -10.04
C ARG A 60 -0.46 -28.02 -10.98
N SER A 61 0.52 -28.72 -10.40
CA SER A 61 1.45 -29.60 -11.09
C SER A 61 1.69 -30.83 -10.22
N ARG A 62 1.64 -32.01 -10.80
CA ARG A 62 1.83 -33.31 -10.09
C ARG A 62 0.93 -33.46 -8.85
N GLY A 63 -0.32 -33.05 -8.97
CA GLY A 63 -1.26 -33.13 -7.86
C GLY A 63 -1.08 -32.07 -6.76
N ARG A 64 -0.04 -31.25 -6.78
CA ARG A 64 0.25 -30.20 -5.78
C ARG A 64 -0.17 -28.82 -6.28
N VAL A 65 -0.57 -27.94 -5.36
CA VAL A 65 -0.74 -26.52 -5.65
C VAL A 65 0.64 -25.87 -5.75
N VAL A 66 0.93 -25.27 -6.92
CA VAL A 66 2.20 -24.60 -7.22
C VAL A 66 2.02 -23.08 -7.36
N GLY A 67 0.77 -22.61 -7.24
CA GLY A 67 0.46 -21.18 -7.23
C GLY A 67 -1.04 -20.94 -7.04
N HIS A 68 -1.37 -19.72 -6.64
CA HIS A 68 -2.74 -19.20 -6.60
C HIS A 68 -2.78 -17.73 -6.98
N LEU A 69 -3.95 -17.27 -7.39
CA LEU A 69 -4.25 -15.87 -7.67
C LEU A 69 -5.66 -15.55 -7.18
N VAL A 70 -5.79 -14.53 -6.37
CA VAL A 70 -7.03 -14.06 -5.77
C VAL A 70 -7.18 -12.57 -6.06
N THR A 71 -8.37 -12.17 -6.52
CA THR A 71 -8.71 -10.77 -6.76
C THR A 71 -9.72 -10.33 -5.69
N THR A 72 -9.43 -9.29 -4.93
CA THR A 72 -10.31 -8.82 -3.86
C THR A 72 -11.36 -7.84 -4.34
N MET A 73 -11.06 -7.07 -5.39
CA MET A 73 -11.93 -6.03 -5.90
C MET A 73 -11.63 -5.76 -7.38
N ILE A 74 -12.67 -5.44 -8.13
CA ILE A 74 -12.53 -4.81 -9.45
C ILE A 74 -13.04 -3.39 -9.31
N ASP A 75 -12.10 -2.45 -9.27
CA ASP A 75 -12.40 -1.02 -9.22
C ASP A 75 -12.89 -0.57 -10.60
N ARG A 76 -14.17 -0.23 -10.67
CA ARG A 76 -14.80 0.21 -11.92
C ARG A 76 -14.43 1.64 -12.30
N THR A 77 -14.07 2.49 -11.34
CA THR A 77 -13.65 3.87 -11.57
C THR A 77 -12.25 3.89 -12.17
N GLN A 78 -11.32 3.19 -11.53
CA GLN A 78 -9.95 3.04 -12.04
C GLN A 78 -9.83 1.95 -13.12
N ARG A 79 -10.87 1.15 -13.33
CA ARG A 79 -10.93 0.02 -14.26
C ARG A 79 -9.80 -0.99 -14.01
N ARG A 80 -9.57 -1.33 -12.73
CA ARG A 80 -8.47 -2.22 -12.30
C ARG A 80 -8.96 -3.37 -11.45
N ALA A 81 -8.36 -4.54 -11.69
CA ALA A 81 -8.44 -5.67 -10.79
C ALA A 81 -7.35 -5.55 -9.72
N TRP A 82 -7.74 -5.59 -8.45
CA TRP A 82 -6.83 -5.48 -7.30
C TRP A 82 -6.48 -6.82 -6.71
N ILE A 83 -5.17 -7.08 -6.59
CA ILE A 83 -4.59 -8.28 -6.00
C ILE A 83 -3.91 -7.85 -4.70
N PRO A 84 -4.35 -8.35 -3.52
CA PRO A 84 -3.73 -8.00 -2.24
C PRO A 84 -2.38 -8.71 -2.07
N PRO A 85 -1.55 -8.35 -1.08
CA PRO A 85 -0.22 -8.94 -0.87
C PRO A 85 -0.21 -10.45 -0.77
N ASP A 86 -1.26 -11.02 -0.18
CA ASP A 86 -1.42 -12.48 -0.03
C ASP A 86 -2.25 -13.10 -1.15
N GLY A 87 -2.69 -12.28 -2.11
CA GLY A 87 -3.56 -12.70 -3.21
C GLY A 87 -2.84 -13.47 -4.30
N ALA A 88 -1.52 -13.52 -4.32
CA ALA A 88 -0.78 -14.31 -5.31
C ALA A 88 0.37 -15.08 -4.67
N SER A 89 0.58 -16.30 -5.11
CA SER A 89 1.80 -17.04 -4.87
C SER A 89 2.13 -17.94 -6.07
N PHE A 90 3.39 -18.20 -6.29
CA PHE A 90 3.85 -19.01 -7.43
C PHE A 90 5.23 -19.59 -7.15
N ASP A 91 5.51 -20.77 -7.70
CA ASP A 91 6.81 -21.42 -7.54
C ASP A 91 7.81 -20.90 -8.59
N ASP A 92 7.33 -20.42 -9.75
CA ASP A 92 8.16 -19.78 -10.78
C ASP A 92 7.33 -18.77 -11.62
N PRO A 93 7.99 -17.86 -12.38
CA PRO A 93 7.29 -16.83 -13.18
C PRO A 93 6.34 -17.39 -14.26
N ALA A 94 6.56 -18.61 -14.75
CA ALA A 94 5.66 -19.22 -15.73
C ALA A 94 4.32 -19.60 -15.11
N VAL A 95 4.33 -20.02 -13.84
CA VAL A 95 3.12 -20.26 -13.05
C VAL A 95 2.33 -18.97 -12.87
N LEU A 96 3.01 -17.87 -12.49
CA LEU A 96 2.38 -16.56 -12.36
C LEU A 96 1.74 -16.12 -13.68
N ARG A 97 2.47 -16.23 -14.80
CA ARG A 97 1.94 -15.90 -16.12
C ARG A 97 0.67 -16.67 -16.45
N GLY A 98 0.67 -17.98 -16.24
CA GLY A 98 -0.52 -18.81 -16.48
C GLY A 98 -1.71 -18.41 -15.62
N LEU A 99 -1.50 -18.02 -14.36
CA LEU A 99 -2.54 -17.50 -13.47
C LEU A 99 -3.10 -16.16 -13.96
N LEU A 100 -2.22 -15.22 -14.38
CA LEU A 100 -2.63 -13.93 -14.92
C LEU A 100 -3.38 -14.06 -16.23
N ASP A 101 -2.95 -14.95 -17.13
CA ASP A 101 -3.62 -15.21 -18.41
C ASP A 101 -5.02 -15.80 -18.18
N ALA A 102 -5.17 -16.72 -17.22
CA ALA A 102 -6.48 -17.28 -16.86
C ALA A 102 -7.43 -16.24 -16.26
N ALA A 103 -6.91 -15.28 -15.51
CA ALA A 103 -7.69 -14.21 -14.87
C ALA A 103 -8.08 -13.10 -15.86
N ALA A 104 -7.27 -12.85 -16.88
CA ALA A 104 -7.38 -11.68 -17.76
C ALA A 104 -8.74 -11.57 -18.49
N SER A 105 -9.32 -12.69 -18.93
CA SER A 105 -10.65 -12.68 -19.58
C SER A 105 -11.74 -12.25 -18.60
N VAL A 106 -11.75 -12.84 -17.41
CA VAL A 106 -12.74 -12.54 -16.36
C VAL A 106 -12.64 -11.08 -15.91
N TRP A 107 -11.43 -10.56 -15.79
CA TRP A 107 -11.22 -9.14 -15.46
C TRP A 107 -11.72 -8.19 -16.54
N ARG A 108 -11.47 -8.52 -17.83
CA ARG A 108 -11.98 -7.73 -18.96
C ARG A 108 -13.51 -7.74 -19.02
N ASP A 109 -14.13 -8.92 -18.85
CA ASP A 109 -15.59 -9.07 -18.84
C ASP A 109 -16.22 -8.25 -17.69
N ALA A 110 -15.51 -8.09 -16.59
CA ALA A 110 -15.91 -7.24 -15.47
C ALA A 110 -15.55 -5.76 -15.64
N GLY A 111 -14.99 -5.35 -16.80
CA GLY A 111 -14.70 -3.96 -17.16
C GLY A 111 -13.31 -3.46 -16.78
N ALA A 112 -12.42 -4.32 -16.26
CA ALA A 112 -11.05 -3.93 -15.97
C ALA A 112 -10.24 -3.77 -17.25
N SER A 113 -9.43 -2.72 -17.34
CA SER A 113 -8.44 -2.49 -18.40
C SER A 113 -7.00 -2.78 -17.94
N GLY A 114 -6.82 -3.11 -16.67
CA GLY A 114 -5.53 -3.42 -16.06
C GLY A 114 -5.68 -4.13 -14.72
N TYR A 115 -4.55 -4.49 -14.14
CA TYR A 115 -4.51 -4.93 -12.75
C TYR A 115 -3.45 -4.16 -11.97
N ALA A 116 -3.64 -4.14 -10.65
CA ALA A 116 -2.69 -3.65 -9.68
C ALA A 116 -2.52 -4.71 -8.57
N ALA A 117 -1.29 -5.04 -8.25
CA ALA A 117 -0.96 -6.04 -7.24
C ALA A 117 -0.02 -5.45 -6.19
N TRP A 118 -0.43 -5.50 -4.94
CA TRP A 118 0.50 -5.36 -3.84
C TRP A 118 1.24 -6.70 -3.64
N VAL A 119 2.55 -6.65 -3.71
CA VAL A 119 3.43 -7.83 -3.57
C VAL A 119 4.44 -7.53 -2.47
N TYR A 120 5.07 -8.54 -1.91
CA TYR A 120 6.18 -8.29 -0.99
C TYR A 120 7.35 -7.64 -1.74
N ASP A 121 8.01 -6.65 -1.13
CA ASP A 121 9.14 -5.93 -1.77
C ASP A 121 10.42 -6.78 -1.73
N GLU A 122 10.35 -7.95 -2.36
CA GLU A 122 11.44 -8.88 -2.55
C GLU A 122 11.91 -8.82 -4.00
N PRO A 123 13.21 -8.68 -4.27
CA PRO A 123 13.73 -8.58 -5.63
C PRO A 123 13.23 -9.70 -6.54
N THR A 124 13.29 -10.94 -6.08
CA THR A 124 12.85 -12.11 -6.85
C THR A 124 11.36 -12.10 -7.16
N GLU A 125 10.53 -11.58 -6.26
CA GLU A 125 9.10 -11.47 -6.48
C GLU A 125 8.79 -10.32 -7.46
N VAL A 126 9.35 -9.14 -7.23
CA VAL A 126 9.18 -7.98 -8.13
C VAL A 126 9.67 -8.31 -9.54
N ASP A 127 10.83 -8.99 -9.68
CA ASP A 127 11.37 -9.42 -10.96
C ASP A 127 10.46 -10.44 -11.67
N ALA A 128 9.83 -11.35 -10.94
CA ALA A 128 8.87 -12.30 -11.51
C ALA A 128 7.65 -11.58 -12.11
N TRP A 129 7.10 -10.58 -11.41
CA TRP A 129 6.02 -9.74 -11.94
C TRP A 129 6.47 -8.90 -13.13
N ALA A 130 7.67 -8.35 -13.11
CA ALA A 130 8.27 -7.63 -14.24
C ALA A 130 8.43 -8.53 -15.48
N THR A 131 8.84 -9.80 -15.27
CA THR A 131 8.90 -10.82 -16.34
C THR A 131 7.52 -11.08 -16.97
N CYS A 132 6.45 -10.89 -16.20
CA CYS A 132 5.07 -10.94 -16.69
C CYS A 132 4.60 -9.60 -17.28
N GLY A 133 5.47 -8.59 -17.41
CA GLY A 133 5.19 -7.29 -18.02
C GLY A 133 4.55 -6.26 -17.08
N ALA A 134 4.57 -6.49 -15.78
CA ALA A 134 4.13 -5.50 -14.80
C ALA A 134 5.24 -4.48 -14.53
N THR A 135 4.84 -3.25 -14.19
CA THR A 135 5.74 -2.15 -13.85
C THR A 135 5.59 -1.79 -12.38
N LEU A 136 6.71 -1.62 -11.69
CA LEU A 136 6.73 -1.11 -10.31
C LEU A 136 6.32 0.36 -10.29
N SER A 137 5.24 0.69 -9.58
CA SER A 137 4.67 2.05 -9.53
C SER A 137 4.81 2.72 -8.17
N ALA A 138 4.73 1.95 -7.08
CA ALA A 138 4.85 2.47 -5.73
C ALA A 138 5.47 1.45 -4.78
N ARG A 139 5.90 1.93 -3.62
CA ARG A 139 6.27 1.11 -2.47
C ARG A 139 5.45 1.49 -1.25
N ARG A 140 5.28 0.52 -0.38
CA ARG A 140 4.77 0.69 0.97
C ARG A 140 5.88 0.38 1.95
N GLY A 141 6.16 1.32 2.84
CA GLY A 141 7.14 1.14 3.89
C GLY A 141 6.54 1.29 5.26
N VAL A 142 7.18 0.66 6.22
CA VAL A 142 6.81 0.71 7.64
C VAL A 142 7.97 1.19 8.49
N ARG A 143 7.63 1.85 9.61
CA ARG A 143 8.58 2.27 10.63
C ARG A 143 8.01 1.96 12.01
N ALA A 144 8.80 1.31 12.88
CA ALA A 144 8.47 1.17 14.29
C ALA A 144 8.62 2.52 15.01
N LEU A 145 7.68 2.82 15.91
CA LEU A 145 7.64 4.09 16.68
C LEU A 145 8.19 3.90 18.11
N SER A 146 9.29 3.16 18.25
CA SER A 146 9.81 2.72 19.55
C SER A 146 10.63 3.76 20.31
N PHE A 147 11.08 4.86 19.66
CA PHE A 147 11.91 5.89 20.30
C PHE A 147 11.49 7.29 19.88
N PRO A 148 11.58 8.31 20.78
CA PRO A 148 11.33 9.69 20.40
C PRO A 148 12.34 10.10 19.33
N ALA A 149 11.82 10.71 18.27
CA ALA A 149 12.65 11.34 17.25
C ALA A 149 13.14 12.68 17.81
N ASP A 150 14.30 12.67 18.43
CA ASP A 150 14.97 13.90 18.88
C ASP A 150 15.70 14.55 17.69
N ARG A 151 14.94 15.18 16.82
CA ARG A 151 15.49 16.05 15.76
C ARG A 151 14.80 17.40 15.92
N GLY A 152 15.58 18.38 16.33
CA GLY A 152 15.11 19.74 16.59
C GLY A 152 14.18 20.25 15.48
N THR A 153 13.00 20.68 15.87
CA THR A 153 12.09 21.40 14.96
C THR A 153 12.64 22.80 14.65
N PRO A 154 12.47 23.31 13.45
CA PRO A 154 12.87 24.68 13.11
C PRO A 154 12.20 25.69 14.05
N ALA A 155 12.90 26.77 14.38
CA ALA A 155 12.31 27.84 15.19
C ALA A 155 11.06 28.41 14.50
N GLY A 156 9.99 28.57 15.26
CA GLY A 156 8.69 29.04 14.74
C GLY A 156 7.88 28.00 13.98
N PHE A 157 8.31 26.72 13.97
CA PHE A 157 7.50 25.62 13.44
C PHE A 157 6.40 25.25 14.41
N ASP A 158 5.18 25.22 13.93
CA ASP A 158 3.99 24.76 14.65
C ASP A 158 3.26 23.68 13.84
N LEU A 159 2.71 22.68 14.55
CA LEU A 159 1.92 21.60 13.94
C LEU A 159 0.57 21.53 14.64
N ARG A 160 -0.48 21.88 13.95
CA ARG A 160 -1.84 21.85 14.48
C ARG A 160 -2.77 20.93 13.69
N ARG A 161 -3.82 20.45 14.33
CA ARG A 161 -4.93 19.79 13.64
C ARG A 161 -5.72 20.85 12.87
N ALA A 162 -6.05 20.54 11.63
CA ALA A 162 -6.97 21.33 10.82
C ALA A 162 -8.42 20.94 11.12
N GLY A 163 -9.32 21.84 10.85
CA GLY A 163 -10.75 21.64 10.94
C GLY A 163 -11.48 22.17 9.70
N PRO A 164 -12.82 22.11 9.65
CA PRO A 164 -13.59 22.53 8.48
C PRO A 164 -13.31 23.97 8.02
N GLY A 165 -12.93 24.87 8.93
CA GLY A 165 -12.54 26.25 8.59
C GLY A 165 -11.23 26.38 7.82
N ASP A 166 -10.42 25.31 7.74
CA ASP A 166 -9.14 25.29 7.02
C ASP A 166 -9.27 24.79 5.57
N LEU A 167 -10.47 24.55 5.06
CA LEU A 167 -10.69 23.88 3.76
C LEU A 167 -9.88 24.52 2.62
N GLU A 168 -9.89 25.84 2.46
CA GLU A 168 -9.16 26.51 1.36
C GLU A 168 -7.65 26.38 1.53
N THR A 169 -7.17 26.45 2.76
CA THR A 169 -5.75 26.19 3.08
C THR A 169 -5.37 24.74 2.75
N ALA A 170 -6.18 23.79 3.21
CA ALA A 170 -5.98 22.36 2.97
C ALA A 170 -5.98 22.04 1.47
N LEU A 171 -6.90 22.58 0.68
CA LEU A 171 -6.92 22.43 -0.78
C LEU A 171 -5.66 22.96 -1.45
N THR A 172 -5.15 24.11 -0.97
CA THR A 172 -3.89 24.66 -1.49
C THR A 172 -2.71 23.73 -1.22
N LEU A 173 -2.63 23.21 0.02
CA LEU A 173 -1.56 22.31 0.42
C LEU A 173 -1.66 20.95 -0.29
N ASP A 174 -2.88 20.44 -0.51
CA ASP A 174 -3.12 19.15 -1.16
C ASP A 174 -2.60 19.14 -2.60
N ARG A 175 -2.82 20.21 -3.35
CA ARG A 175 -2.29 20.36 -4.72
C ARG A 175 -0.76 20.23 -4.80
N TRP A 176 -0.02 20.53 -3.74
CA TRP A 176 1.44 20.35 -3.69
C TRP A 176 1.86 18.88 -3.60
N GLY A 177 0.94 17.98 -3.27
CA GLY A 177 1.11 16.53 -3.27
C GLY A 177 0.88 15.89 -4.63
N ASP A 178 0.32 16.61 -5.60
CA ASP A 178 0.01 16.08 -6.92
C ASP A 178 1.29 15.56 -7.61
N PRO A 179 1.24 14.37 -8.23
CA PRO A 179 2.39 13.83 -8.93
C PRO A 179 2.68 14.64 -10.20
N PRO A 180 3.96 14.92 -10.49
CA PRO A 180 4.34 15.59 -11.73
C PRO A 180 3.83 14.81 -12.95
N GLY A 181 3.11 15.49 -13.86
CA GLY A 181 2.57 14.89 -15.09
C GLY A 181 1.38 13.97 -14.88
N GLY A 182 0.87 13.82 -13.68
CA GLY A 182 -0.40 13.14 -13.40
C GLY A 182 -1.58 13.98 -13.85
N ARG A 183 -2.70 13.31 -14.19
CA ARG A 183 -3.98 14.03 -14.35
C ARG A 183 -4.45 14.45 -12.96
N PRO A 184 -4.66 15.74 -12.67
CA PRO A 184 -5.24 16.14 -11.40
C PRO A 184 -6.66 15.57 -11.28
N PRO A 185 -7.12 15.26 -10.05
CA PRO A 185 -8.52 14.95 -9.82
C PRO A 185 -9.40 16.14 -10.22
N ASP A 186 -10.69 15.87 -10.43
CA ASP A 186 -11.67 16.94 -10.59
C ASP A 186 -11.68 17.85 -9.35
N GLU A 187 -11.81 19.16 -9.55
CA GLU A 187 -11.69 20.13 -8.45
C GLU A 187 -12.81 19.96 -7.42
N GLN A 188 -14.02 19.58 -7.87
CA GLN A 188 -15.12 19.31 -6.95
C GLN A 188 -14.90 18.01 -6.19
N GLU A 189 -14.44 16.96 -6.86
CA GLU A 189 -14.07 15.69 -6.23
C GLU A 189 -12.97 15.87 -5.16
N ARG A 190 -11.93 16.65 -5.47
CA ARG A 190 -10.89 17.03 -4.51
C ARG A 190 -11.46 17.77 -3.31
N ARG A 191 -12.35 18.75 -3.55
CA ARG A 191 -12.98 19.53 -2.49
C ARG A 191 -13.81 18.65 -1.55
N ASP A 192 -14.61 17.76 -2.11
CA ASP A 192 -15.45 16.85 -1.34
C ASP A 192 -14.62 15.87 -0.53
N GLU A 193 -13.53 15.34 -1.11
CA GLU A 193 -12.58 14.47 -0.42
C GLU A 193 -11.89 15.19 0.74
N VAL A 194 -11.30 16.37 0.50
CA VAL A 194 -10.61 17.14 1.54
C VAL A 194 -11.57 17.58 2.64
N ALA A 195 -12.80 18.01 2.30
CA ALA A 195 -13.81 18.35 3.29
C ALA A 195 -14.17 17.16 4.18
N SER A 196 -14.39 15.98 3.59
CA SER A 196 -14.65 14.74 4.31
C SER A 196 -13.49 14.36 5.27
N LEU A 197 -12.25 14.52 4.83
CA LEU A 197 -11.07 14.25 5.67
C LEU A 197 -10.95 15.23 6.85
N LEU A 198 -11.36 16.50 6.67
CA LEU A 198 -11.33 17.51 7.72
C LEU A 198 -12.42 17.31 8.78
N GLU A 199 -13.54 16.72 8.39
CA GLU A 199 -14.70 16.46 9.25
C GLU A 199 -14.59 15.14 10.02
N ASP A 200 -13.79 14.18 9.53
CA ASP A 200 -13.65 12.86 10.15
C ASP A 200 -12.85 12.96 11.47
N PRO A 201 -13.47 12.59 12.63
CA PRO A 201 -12.82 12.66 13.93
C PRO A 201 -11.65 11.68 14.07
N ASP A 202 -11.65 10.59 13.33
CA ASP A 202 -10.62 9.55 13.39
C ASP A 202 -9.40 9.88 12.51
N ILE A 203 -9.50 10.89 11.64
CA ILE A 203 -8.41 11.34 10.78
C ILE A 203 -7.73 12.56 11.38
N ASP A 204 -6.42 12.49 11.55
CA ASP A 204 -5.60 13.66 11.86
C ASP A 204 -5.17 14.36 10.56
N TYR A 205 -5.94 15.36 10.14
CA TYR A 205 -5.49 16.29 9.12
C TYR A 205 -4.62 17.36 9.79
N LEU A 206 -3.32 17.36 9.50
CA LEU A 206 -2.34 18.20 10.18
C LEU A 206 -1.79 19.25 9.23
N ILE A 207 -1.77 20.52 9.67
CA ILE A 207 -1.14 21.64 8.97
C ILE A 207 0.10 22.06 9.74
N ALA A 208 1.23 22.16 9.05
CA ALA A 208 2.46 22.70 9.57
C ALA A 208 2.64 24.16 9.13
N GLU A 209 2.83 25.01 10.12
CA GLU A 209 3.04 26.43 9.94
C GLU A 209 4.50 26.81 10.30
N LEU A 210 5.03 27.78 9.60
CA LEU A 210 6.31 28.42 9.93
C LEU A 210 6.13 29.93 9.86
N GLY A 211 6.28 30.57 11.03
CA GLY A 211 6.04 32.02 11.14
C GLY A 211 4.58 32.41 10.83
N GLY A 212 3.62 31.59 11.19
CA GLY A 212 2.18 31.85 10.97
C GLY A 212 1.70 31.59 9.52
N ARG A 213 2.55 31.02 8.66
CA ARG A 213 2.16 30.66 7.29
C ARG A 213 2.09 29.13 7.16
N ALA A 214 0.98 28.61 6.66
CA ALA A 214 0.80 27.21 6.33
C ALA A 214 1.71 26.82 5.14
N LEU A 215 2.63 25.90 5.35
CA LEU A 215 3.65 25.52 4.37
C LEU A 215 3.76 24.02 4.14
N ALA A 216 3.04 23.21 4.90
CA ALA A 216 3.05 21.77 4.70
C ALA A 216 1.81 21.13 5.35
N GLN A 217 1.48 19.94 4.90
CA GLN A 217 0.40 19.13 5.49
C GLN A 217 0.79 17.67 5.60
N ALA A 218 0.10 16.98 6.51
CA ALA A 218 0.09 15.53 6.61
C ALA A 218 -1.33 15.05 6.94
N VAL A 219 -1.78 14.00 6.27
CA VAL A 219 -3.03 13.31 6.60
C VAL A 219 -2.66 11.95 7.19
N VAL A 220 -3.12 11.70 8.40
CA VAL A 220 -2.80 10.51 9.18
C VAL A 220 -4.09 9.77 9.53
N MET A 221 -4.17 8.51 9.13
CA MET A 221 -5.32 7.66 9.35
C MET A 221 -4.95 6.50 10.28
N PRO A 222 -5.81 6.15 11.25
CA PRO A 222 -5.62 4.91 11.98
C PRO A 222 -5.76 3.73 11.02
N LEU A 223 -4.88 2.75 11.16
CA LEU A 223 -5.03 1.50 10.43
C LEU A 223 -5.84 0.52 11.25
N ALA A 224 -6.90 -0.01 10.65
CA ALA A 224 -7.59 -1.15 11.21
C ALA A 224 -6.60 -2.32 11.43
N PRO A 225 -6.78 -3.12 12.50
CA PRO A 225 -5.98 -4.32 12.70
C PRO A 225 -5.99 -5.16 11.42
N ARG A 226 -4.80 -5.38 10.86
CA ARG A 226 -4.67 -6.24 9.67
C ARG A 226 -4.58 -7.69 10.11
N ARG A 227 -4.95 -8.59 9.20
CA ARG A 227 -4.67 -10.01 9.40
C ARG A 227 -3.22 -10.18 9.77
N GLY A 228 -3.00 -10.79 10.88
CA GLY A 228 -1.68 -11.03 11.39
C GLY A 228 -1.01 -9.89 12.15
N SER A 229 -1.62 -8.71 12.30
CA SER A 229 -1.10 -7.66 13.19
C SER A 229 -2.23 -6.96 13.95
N ARG A 230 -2.17 -7.04 15.28
CA ARG A 230 -3.04 -6.26 16.18
C ARG A 230 -2.34 -5.01 16.72
N ALA A 231 -1.13 -4.72 16.25
CA ALA A 231 -0.39 -3.56 16.68
C ALA A 231 -1.10 -2.27 16.26
N PRO A 232 -1.33 -1.32 17.19
CA PRO A 232 -1.88 -0.03 16.83
C PRO A 232 -0.97 0.68 15.82
N ALA A 233 -1.50 0.96 14.65
CA ALA A 233 -0.73 1.52 13.54
C ALA A 233 -1.44 2.71 12.91
N VAL A 234 -0.67 3.59 12.28
CA VAL A 234 -1.17 4.70 11.48
C VAL A 234 -0.64 4.64 10.07
N HIS A 235 -1.41 5.18 9.13
CA HIS A 235 -1.01 5.40 7.75
C HIS A 235 -0.88 6.89 7.48
N LEU A 236 0.29 7.30 6.97
CA LEU A 236 0.48 8.63 6.42
C LEU A 236 -0.01 8.60 4.97
N SER A 237 -1.25 9.00 4.73
CA SER A 237 -1.88 8.90 3.42
C SER A 237 -1.48 10.03 2.48
N ALA A 238 -1.24 11.23 3.01
CA ALA A 238 -0.74 12.36 2.26
C ALA A 238 0.30 13.12 3.08
N VAL A 239 1.39 13.51 2.43
CA VAL A 239 2.42 14.41 2.98
C VAL A 239 2.84 15.35 1.87
N ALA A 240 2.60 16.64 2.04
CA ALA A 240 2.95 17.66 1.05
C ALA A 240 3.68 18.82 1.72
N VAL A 241 4.61 19.43 0.99
CA VAL A 241 5.40 20.60 1.41
C VAL A 241 5.44 21.60 0.27
N ASP A 242 5.29 22.87 0.60
CA ASP A 242 5.45 24.00 -0.32
C ASP A 242 6.67 23.78 -1.24
N PRO A 243 6.47 23.68 -2.56
CA PRO A 243 7.55 23.43 -3.52
C PRO A 243 8.75 24.34 -3.35
N ASP A 244 8.53 25.62 -3.02
CA ASP A 244 9.58 26.63 -2.84
C ASP A 244 10.36 26.45 -1.53
N ARG A 245 9.87 25.63 -0.62
CA ARG A 245 10.46 25.31 0.69
C ARG A 245 11.06 23.91 0.77
N ARG A 246 10.97 23.12 -0.29
CA ARG A 246 11.58 21.78 -0.34
C ARG A 246 13.09 21.86 -0.18
N GLY A 247 13.69 20.81 0.34
CA GLY A 247 15.14 20.74 0.59
C GLY A 247 15.65 21.55 1.79
N ARG A 248 14.78 22.23 2.54
CA ARG A 248 15.13 23.07 3.70
C ARG A 248 14.79 22.43 5.06
N GLY A 249 14.55 21.11 5.09
CA GLY A 249 14.28 20.37 6.33
C GLY A 249 12.80 20.37 6.78
N LEU A 250 11.91 21.18 6.18
CA LEU A 250 10.51 21.29 6.60
C LEU A 250 9.77 19.96 6.54
N GLY A 251 9.92 19.18 5.46
CA GLY A 251 9.30 17.85 5.35
C GLY A 251 9.84 16.86 6.39
N THR A 252 11.10 17.00 6.79
CA THR A 252 11.70 16.22 7.87
C THR A 252 11.04 16.58 9.21
N ALA A 253 10.95 17.86 9.53
CA ALA A 253 10.32 18.34 10.77
C ALA A 253 8.85 17.91 10.83
N LEU A 254 8.10 18.05 9.73
CA LEU A 254 6.72 17.59 9.64
C LEU A 254 6.60 16.10 9.96
N VAL A 255 7.32 15.24 9.23
CA VAL A 255 7.19 13.78 9.41
C VAL A 255 7.60 13.35 10.81
N GLU A 256 8.71 13.85 11.37
CA GLU A 256 9.12 13.48 12.73
C GLU A 256 8.11 13.97 13.79
N SER A 257 7.51 15.16 13.63
CA SER A 257 6.47 15.65 14.54
C SER A 257 5.19 14.83 14.46
N VAL A 258 4.80 14.41 13.24
CA VAL A 258 3.67 13.51 13.01
C VAL A 258 3.90 12.14 13.67
N LEU A 259 5.09 11.56 13.48
CA LEU A 259 5.42 10.26 14.06
C LEU A 259 5.48 10.32 15.60
N GLU A 260 6.01 11.40 16.18
CA GLU A 260 6.01 11.60 17.61
C GLU A 260 4.58 11.78 18.16
N ARG A 261 3.71 12.51 17.44
CA ARG A 261 2.29 12.61 17.80
C ARG A 261 1.61 11.24 17.78
N ALA A 262 1.81 10.45 16.74
CA ALA A 262 1.26 9.09 16.62
C ALA A 262 1.77 8.19 17.76
N ARG A 263 3.07 8.26 18.09
CA ARG A 263 3.66 7.52 19.21
C ARG A 263 3.02 7.90 20.56
N ARG A 264 2.82 9.19 20.83
CA ARG A 264 2.14 9.69 22.04
C ARG A 264 0.68 9.24 22.12
N ALA A 265 0.02 9.06 20.98
CA ALA A 265 -1.34 8.50 20.90
C ALA A 265 -1.38 6.97 21.10
N GLY A 266 -0.22 6.32 21.32
CA GLY A 266 -0.12 4.88 21.59
C GLY A 266 0.07 4.01 20.35
N HIS A 267 0.25 4.59 19.17
CA HIS A 267 0.60 3.81 17.99
C HIS A 267 2.06 3.34 18.07
N VAL A 268 2.31 2.14 17.58
CA VAL A 268 3.65 1.51 17.61
C VAL A 268 4.26 1.32 16.24
N VAL A 269 3.46 1.50 15.18
CA VAL A 269 3.90 1.40 13.78
C VAL A 269 3.32 2.55 12.96
N ALA A 270 4.12 3.14 12.11
CA ALA A 270 3.68 4.01 11.03
C ALA A 270 3.93 3.35 9.66
N GLU A 271 3.00 3.57 8.75
CA GLU A 271 3.05 3.11 7.37
C GLU A 271 2.92 4.31 6.43
N VAL A 272 3.58 4.24 5.29
CA VAL A 272 3.45 5.22 4.20
C VAL A 272 3.57 4.54 2.85
N ASN A 273 2.85 5.05 1.87
CA ASN A 273 3.04 4.69 0.46
C ASN A 273 3.77 5.81 -0.27
N TRP A 274 4.68 5.45 -1.18
CA TRP A 274 5.31 6.43 -2.08
C TRP A 274 5.49 5.88 -3.49
N ARG A 275 5.40 6.78 -4.47
CA ARG A 275 5.65 6.45 -5.87
C ARG A 275 7.14 6.29 -6.15
N THR A 276 7.49 5.37 -7.04
CA THR A 276 8.89 5.04 -7.37
C THR A 276 9.45 5.88 -8.51
N VAL A 277 8.63 6.71 -9.16
CA VAL A 277 9.04 7.56 -10.29
C VAL A 277 10.04 8.66 -9.91
N ASP A 278 10.08 9.07 -8.64
CA ASP A 278 11.05 10.05 -8.15
C ASP A 278 11.97 9.43 -7.08
N PRO A 279 13.24 9.15 -7.41
CA PRO A 279 14.20 8.57 -6.46
C PRO A 279 14.45 9.45 -5.22
N ARG A 280 14.14 10.76 -5.27
CA ARG A 280 14.27 11.66 -4.11
C ARG A 280 13.24 11.31 -3.04
N VAL A 281 12.03 10.92 -3.45
CA VAL A 281 10.96 10.51 -2.54
C VAL A 281 11.34 9.22 -1.80
N GLU A 282 11.87 8.23 -2.51
CA GLU A 282 12.35 7.00 -1.87
C GLU A 282 13.49 7.28 -0.89
N ARG A 283 14.49 8.09 -1.28
CA ARG A 283 15.58 8.48 -0.38
C ARG A 283 15.07 9.23 0.86
N PHE A 284 14.07 10.08 0.70
CA PHE A 284 13.43 10.79 1.80
C PHE A 284 12.83 9.81 2.82
N TRP A 285 11.97 8.90 2.37
CA TRP A 285 11.29 7.96 3.27
C TRP A 285 12.25 6.97 3.92
N ARG A 286 13.21 6.41 3.16
CA ARG A 286 14.26 5.56 3.74
C ARG A 286 15.13 6.34 4.76
N GLY A 287 15.47 7.58 4.47
CA GLY A 287 16.17 8.47 5.40
C GLY A 287 15.38 8.81 6.66
N ARG A 288 14.06 8.61 6.67
CA ARG A 288 13.16 8.70 7.85
C ARG A 288 12.95 7.35 8.53
N GLY A 289 13.71 6.33 8.19
CA GLY A 289 13.66 5.02 8.82
C GLY A 289 12.51 4.13 8.35
N PHE A 290 11.80 4.50 7.28
CA PHE A 290 10.81 3.61 6.67
C PHE A 290 11.51 2.53 5.85
N THR A 291 11.21 1.28 6.17
CA THR A 291 11.71 0.11 5.44
C THR A 291 10.62 -0.35 4.48
N PRO A 292 10.88 -0.43 3.17
CA PRO A 292 9.93 -1.00 2.22
C PRO A 292 9.60 -2.45 2.58
N THR A 293 8.33 -2.77 2.53
CA THR A 293 7.81 -4.12 2.84
C THR A 293 6.95 -4.67 1.72
N GLN A 294 6.33 -3.78 0.96
CA GLN A 294 5.49 -4.14 -0.17
C GLN A 294 5.77 -3.21 -1.36
N ALA A 295 5.57 -3.76 -2.55
CA ALA A 295 5.68 -3.09 -3.83
C ALA A 295 4.33 -3.14 -4.56
N LEU A 296 3.90 -2.04 -5.17
CA LEU A 296 2.76 -2.01 -6.06
C LEU A 296 3.25 -2.20 -7.48
N VAL A 297 2.82 -3.28 -8.11
CA VAL A 297 3.09 -3.55 -9.52
C VAL A 297 1.81 -3.46 -10.32
N GLU A 298 1.87 -2.88 -11.49
CA GLU A 298 0.72 -2.57 -12.33
C GLU A 298 0.97 -2.98 -13.78
N ARG A 299 -0.09 -3.43 -14.45
CA ARG A 299 -0.04 -3.74 -15.88
C ARG A 299 -1.39 -3.48 -16.53
N PRO A 300 -1.43 -2.81 -17.71
CA PRO A 300 -2.59 -2.84 -18.59
C PRO A 300 -2.88 -4.29 -19.05
N LEU A 301 -4.16 -4.65 -19.16
CA LEU A 301 -4.51 -5.91 -19.80
C LEU A 301 -4.26 -5.81 -21.31
N PRO A 302 -3.69 -6.84 -21.94
CA PRO A 302 -3.57 -6.86 -23.39
C PRO A 302 -4.98 -6.77 -24.02
N VAL A 303 -5.07 -5.98 -25.08
CA VAL A 303 -6.30 -5.79 -25.88
C VAL A 303 -6.72 -7.10 -26.53
#